data_48e5f8912e766324553899bbfe43e8fb
#
_entry.id   48e5f8912e766324553899bbfe43e8fb
#
_cell.length_a   1.000
_cell.length_b   1.000
_cell.length_c   1.000
_cell.angle_alpha   90.00
_cell.angle_beta   90.00
_cell.angle_gamma   90.00
#
_symmetry.space_group_name_H-M   'P 1'
#
loop_
_entity.id
_entity.type
_entity.pdbx_description
1 polymer ?
#
loop_
_entity_poly.entity_id
_entity_poly.type
_entity_poly.pdbx_seq_one_letter_code
_entity_poly.pdbx_strand_id
1 'polypeptide(L)'
;VGVGMLGRFEEQDINDMNPEMAAYMATRMFPDLIVGIKSAHYWGADFTQVDQAVKAGTIAKVPVMVDLGEHHPPLPIEELFLKHLRPGDIWTHTYANAPKDREVPVDENGKVKPFIFEAQKRGIIFDVGHGGGAFHFAQAVPSIQQGFVADVISSDLHIGSMNGGMKDMANLLSKFMAMGLSLQDVIMRATWNPAKVINRPELGNLSVGSVADVAVFSLREGDFGFTDVRARKLKGTQKLEAELTLRAGRIVWDLNGIASPLWNAR
;
A
#
# COMPACT_ATOMS: atom_id res chain seq x y z
N VAL A 1 19.35 7.39 -5.62
CA VAL A 1 18.21 7.84 -6.42
C VAL A 1 18.54 7.47 -7.85
N GLY A 2 17.94 6.41 -8.33
CA GLY A 2 17.96 6.12 -9.75
C GLY A 2 17.06 7.09 -10.53
N VAL A 3 16.99 6.90 -11.82
CA VAL A 3 16.12 7.70 -12.72
C VAL A 3 14.63 7.51 -12.50
N GLY A 4 14.25 6.84 -11.41
CA GLY A 4 12.87 6.55 -11.04
C GLY A 4 12.27 5.40 -11.86
N MET A 5 10.96 5.33 -11.90
CA MET A 5 10.22 4.27 -12.62
C MET A 5 10.14 4.55 -14.12
N LEU A 6 11.27 4.78 -14.77
CA LEU A 6 11.34 5.08 -16.20
C LEU A 6 11.30 3.84 -17.08
N GLY A 7 11.78 2.72 -16.58
CA GLY A 7 11.81 1.49 -17.33
C GLY A 7 12.56 0.36 -16.66
N ARG A 8 12.37 -0.82 -17.19
CA ARG A 8 12.82 -2.06 -16.59
C ARG A 8 14.34 -2.19 -16.50
N PHE A 9 15.08 -1.50 -17.34
CA PHE A 9 16.54 -1.59 -17.40
C PHE A 9 17.24 -0.49 -16.62
N GLU A 10 16.62 0.68 -16.51
CA GLU A 10 17.19 1.86 -15.89
C GLU A 10 17.29 1.74 -14.36
N GLU A 11 16.50 0.84 -13.78
CA GLU A 11 16.47 0.60 -12.33
C GLU A 11 17.50 -0.45 -11.88
N GLN A 12 18.37 -0.94 -12.79
CA GLN A 12 19.29 -2.03 -12.52
C GLN A 12 20.73 -1.57 -12.18
N ASP A 13 21.09 -0.33 -12.44
CA ASP A 13 22.44 0.16 -12.13
C ASP A 13 22.55 0.56 -10.66
N ILE A 14 23.26 -0.25 -9.88
CA ILE A 14 23.51 0.02 -8.46
C ILE A 14 24.37 1.28 -8.22
N ASN A 15 25.13 1.74 -9.22
CA ASN A 15 25.92 2.97 -9.11
C ASN A 15 25.04 4.23 -9.12
N ASP A 16 23.83 4.13 -9.69
CA ASP A 16 22.83 5.20 -9.65
C ASP A 16 22.07 5.26 -8.30
N MET A 17 22.19 4.22 -7.48
CA MET A 17 21.57 4.13 -6.16
C MET A 17 22.37 4.90 -5.11
N ASN A 18 22.38 6.22 -5.20
CA ASN A 18 23.15 7.10 -4.32
C ASN A 18 22.33 7.54 -3.09
N PRO A 19 22.59 6.96 -1.90
CA PRO A 19 21.83 7.25 -0.69
C PRO A 19 22.01 8.68 -0.18
N GLU A 20 23.19 9.27 -0.33
CA GLU A 20 23.46 10.64 0.09
C GLU A 20 22.68 11.64 -0.76
N MET A 21 22.61 11.40 -2.09
CA MET A 21 21.83 12.24 -2.99
C MET A 21 20.32 12.07 -2.72
N ALA A 22 19.83 10.85 -2.49
CA ALA A 22 18.44 10.60 -2.14
C ALA A 22 18.06 11.34 -0.85
N ALA A 23 18.92 11.25 0.17
CA ALA A 23 18.71 11.96 1.43
C ALA A 23 18.77 13.48 1.26
N TYR A 24 19.69 14.00 0.44
CA TYR A 24 19.77 15.42 0.11
C TYR A 24 18.48 15.92 -0.55
N MET A 25 17.94 15.18 -1.52
CA MET A 25 16.67 15.51 -2.17
C MET A 25 15.52 15.57 -1.15
N ALA A 26 15.44 14.59 -0.24
CA ALA A 26 14.40 14.52 0.77
C ALA A 26 14.51 15.59 1.86
N THR A 27 15.73 16.02 2.21
CA THR A 27 15.92 16.91 3.39
C THR A 27 16.22 18.35 3.03
N ARG A 28 16.68 18.61 1.80
CA ARG A 28 17.13 19.96 1.37
C ARG A 28 16.35 20.50 0.18
N MET A 29 16.10 19.66 -0.81
CA MET A 29 15.44 20.12 -2.03
C MET A 29 13.91 20.10 -1.90
N PHE A 30 13.35 19.02 -1.34
CA PHE A 30 11.91 18.82 -1.28
C PHE A 30 11.45 18.24 0.08
N PRO A 31 11.79 18.92 1.23
CA PRO A 31 11.52 18.39 2.56
C PRO A 31 10.03 18.24 2.87
N ASP A 32 9.18 19.06 2.23
CA ASP A 32 7.73 19.01 2.45
C ASP A 32 6.99 18.05 1.51
N LEU A 33 7.69 17.49 0.51
CA LEU A 33 7.11 16.61 -0.50
C LEU A 33 7.55 15.16 -0.36
N ILE A 34 8.83 14.92 -0.05
CA ILE A 34 9.39 13.57 0.05
C ILE A 34 9.23 13.07 1.47
N VAL A 35 8.37 12.08 1.66
CA VAL A 35 8.02 11.51 2.96
C VAL A 35 8.61 10.10 3.18
N GLY A 36 9.31 9.55 2.20
CA GLY A 36 9.92 8.23 2.26
C GLY A 36 10.81 7.95 1.06
N ILE A 37 11.54 6.85 1.12
CA ILE A 37 12.37 6.32 0.03
C ILE A 37 11.76 4.99 -0.42
N LYS A 38 11.63 4.76 -1.72
CA LYS A 38 11.20 3.46 -2.25
C LYS A 38 12.36 2.74 -2.96
N SER A 39 12.50 1.45 -2.66
CA SER A 39 13.31 0.49 -3.40
C SER A 39 12.37 -0.49 -4.11
N ALA A 40 12.50 -0.62 -5.42
CA ALA A 40 11.65 -1.48 -6.24
C ALA A 40 12.37 -1.92 -7.51
N HIS A 41 11.87 -3.00 -8.14
CA HIS A 41 12.17 -3.48 -9.50
C HIS A 41 13.64 -3.86 -9.78
N TYR A 42 14.50 -3.90 -8.78
CA TYR A 42 15.89 -4.39 -8.94
C TYR A 42 15.90 -5.93 -8.95
N TRP A 43 16.67 -6.54 -9.83
CA TRP A 43 16.74 -8.00 -10.03
C TRP A 43 18.02 -8.64 -9.52
N GLY A 44 18.92 -7.86 -8.93
CA GLY A 44 20.16 -8.39 -8.36
C GLY A 44 19.89 -9.49 -7.33
N ALA A 45 20.84 -10.40 -7.19
CA ALA A 45 20.71 -11.57 -6.33
C ALA A 45 20.97 -11.29 -4.84
N ASP A 46 20.93 -10.03 -4.43
CA ASP A 46 21.23 -9.58 -3.06
C ASP A 46 20.37 -8.40 -2.63
N PHE A 47 20.56 -7.93 -1.40
CA PHE A 47 19.84 -6.81 -0.81
C PHE A 47 20.49 -5.43 -1.00
N THR A 48 21.45 -5.27 -1.92
CA THR A 48 22.18 -4.02 -2.12
C THR A 48 21.25 -2.83 -2.31
N GLN A 49 20.21 -2.96 -3.14
CA GLN A 49 19.19 -1.91 -3.34
C GLN A 49 18.49 -1.51 -2.04
N VAL A 50 18.17 -2.50 -1.21
CA VAL A 50 17.47 -2.28 0.08
C VAL A 50 18.39 -1.55 1.04
N ASP A 51 19.65 -1.99 1.14
CA ASP A 51 20.65 -1.39 2.02
C ASP A 51 20.95 0.06 1.65
N GLN A 52 21.02 0.37 0.35
CA GLN A 52 21.17 1.74 -0.13
C GLN A 52 19.94 2.59 0.20
N ALA A 53 18.73 2.05 0.02
CA ALA A 53 17.51 2.75 0.39
C ALA A 53 17.41 2.99 1.90
N VAL A 54 17.75 1.99 2.72
CA VAL A 54 17.77 2.09 4.19
C VAL A 54 18.80 3.10 4.67
N LYS A 55 19.99 3.13 4.05
CA LYS A 55 21.00 4.16 4.31
C LYS A 55 20.45 5.56 4.01
N ALA A 56 19.81 5.76 2.85
CA ALA A 56 19.18 7.03 2.48
C ALA A 56 18.10 7.43 3.48
N GLY A 57 17.19 6.51 3.81
CA GLY A 57 16.12 6.75 4.79
C GLY A 57 16.64 7.04 6.19
N THR A 58 17.78 6.46 6.58
CA THR A 58 18.44 6.73 7.87
C THR A 58 18.99 8.15 7.92
N ILE A 59 19.67 8.59 6.87
CA ILE A 59 20.21 9.96 6.76
C ILE A 59 19.06 10.97 6.74
N ALA A 60 18.02 10.70 5.96
CA ALA A 60 16.87 11.59 5.81
C ALA A 60 15.86 11.51 6.97
N LYS A 61 15.95 10.51 7.84
CA LYS A 61 15.00 10.23 8.95
C LYS A 61 13.58 10.00 8.45
N VAL A 62 13.45 9.31 7.33
CA VAL A 62 12.17 8.91 6.74
C VAL A 62 12.06 7.39 6.61
N PRO A 63 10.85 6.82 6.53
CA PRO A 63 10.66 5.39 6.29
C PRO A 63 11.15 4.99 4.90
N VAL A 64 11.46 3.70 4.75
CA VAL A 64 11.77 3.08 3.46
C VAL A 64 10.65 2.11 3.10
N MET A 65 10.18 2.17 1.87
CA MET A 65 9.25 1.18 1.32
C MET A 65 10.01 0.26 0.39
N VAL A 66 9.89 -1.05 0.62
CA VAL A 66 10.55 -2.08 -0.18
C VAL A 66 9.52 -2.91 -0.93
N ASP A 67 9.71 -3.01 -2.22
CA ASP A 67 9.05 -3.94 -3.12
C ASP A 67 10.11 -4.91 -3.66
N LEU A 68 10.13 -6.13 -3.11
CA LEU A 68 10.94 -7.22 -3.65
C LEU A 68 10.13 -7.94 -4.73
N GLY A 69 10.38 -7.65 -5.98
CA GLY A 69 9.75 -8.33 -7.10
C GLY A 69 10.77 -8.95 -8.05
N GLU A 70 10.40 -10.03 -8.70
CA GLU A 70 11.10 -10.63 -9.85
C GLU A 70 12.57 -11.06 -9.61
N HIS A 71 12.94 -11.40 -8.37
CA HIS A 71 14.26 -11.99 -8.08
C HIS A 71 14.29 -13.49 -8.41
N HIS A 72 15.35 -13.96 -9.04
CA HIS A 72 15.54 -15.36 -9.37
C HIS A 72 16.90 -15.90 -8.88
N PRO A 73 16.93 -16.71 -7.78
CA PRO A 73 15.79 -17.13 -6.95
C PRO A 73 15.19 -15.96 -6.14
N PRO A 74 13.95 -16.14 -5.61
CA PRO A 74 13.36 -15.15 -4.70
C PRO A 74 14.25 -14.87 -3.50
N LEU A 75 14.42 -13.59 -3.15
CA LEU A 75 15.15 -13.22 -1.94
C LEU A 75 14.33 -13.58 -0.68
N PRO A 76 14.99 -14.11 0.38
CA PRO A 76 14.31 -14.54 1.59
C PRO A 76 13.79 -13.34 2.38
N ILE A 77 12.44 -13.25 2.54
CA ILE A 77 11.81 -12.13 3.26
C ILE A 77 12.06 -12.17 4.76
N GLU A 78 12.33 -13.34 5.35
CA GLU A 78 12.76 -13.43 6.74
C GLU A 78 14.08 -12.69 6.96
N GLU A 79 15.04 -12.89 6.09
CA GLU A 79 16.33 -12.17 6.13
C GLU A 79 16.14 -10.67 5.93
N LEU A 80 15.29 -10.28 4.96
CA LEU A 80 14.92 -8.88 4.75
C LEU A 80 14.45 -8.23 6.05
N PHE A 81 13.50 -8.85 6.73
CA PHE A 81 12.91 -8.29 7.94
C PHE A 81 13.88 -8.27 9.12
N LEU A 82 14.72 -9.29 9.27
CA LEU A 82 15.62 -9.40 10.42
C LEU A 82 16.86 -8.54 10.30
N LYS A 83 17.42 -8.40 9.08
CA LYS A 83 18.76 -7.81 8.88
C LYS A 83 18.74 -6.47 8.17
N HIS A 84 17.81 -6.26 7.24
CA HIS A 84 17.87 -5.13 6.31
C HIS A 84 16.87 -4.03 6.64
N LEU A 85 15.66 -4.35 7.14
CA LEU A 85 14.66 -3.34 7.46
C LEU A 85 14.72 -2.90 8.93
N ARG A 86 14.43 -1.61 9.15
CA ARG A 86 14.30 -0.99 10.47
C ARG A 86 12.83 -1.03 10.92
N PRO A 87 12.54 -0.99 12.22
CA PRO A 87 11.20 -0.66 12.70
C PRO A 87 10.69 0.65 12.06
N GLY A 88 9.48 0.61 11.49
CA GLY A 88 8.89 1.72 10.74
C GLY A 88 9.12 1.66 9.23
N ASP A 89 10.03 0.81 8.74
CA ASP A 89 10.16 0.55 7.30
C ASP A 89 9.00 -0.33 6.81
N ILE A 90 8.67 -0.19 5.54
CA ILE A 90 7.46 -0.71 4.92
C ILE A 90 7.80 -1.83 3.93
N TRP A 91 7.13 -2.95 4.04
CA TRP A 91 7.13 -3.98 3.02
C TRP A 91 5.78 -3.99 2.30
N THR A 92 5.79 -3.64 1.01
CA THR A 92 4.58 -3.54 0.19
C THR A 92 4.29 -4.82 -0.59
N HIS A 93 3.09 -4.87 -1.17
CA HIS A 93 2.59 -6.04 -1.89
C HIS A 93 2.46 -7.29 -1.01
N THR A 94 2.06 -7.08 0.24
CA THR A 94 1.98 -8.14 1.26
C THR A 94 1.22 -9.39 0.80
N TYR A 95 0.17 -9.23 0.00
CA TYR A 95 -0.67 -10.34 -0.45
C TYR A 95 -0.42 -10.77 -1.89
N ALA A 96 0.75 -10.46 -2.43
CA ALA A 96 1.18 -11.00 -3.72
C ALA A 96 1.34 -12.53 -3.67
N ASN A 97 1.11 -13.20 -4.78
CA ASN A 97 1.26 -14.65 -4.90
C ASN A 97 1.98 -15.01 -6.22
N ALA A 98 3.28 -14.78 -6.21
CA ALA A 98 4.17 -15.13 -7.31
C ALA A 98 5.40 -15.87 -6.75
N PRO A 99 5.24 -17.10 -6.21
CA PRO A 99 6.30 -17.78 -5.42
C PRO A 99 7.56 -18.13 -6.23
N LYS A 100 7.52 -18.00 -7.54
CA LYS A 100 8.71 -18.13 -8.39
C LYS A 100 9.54 -16.86 -8.46
N ASP A 101 8.91 -15.71 -8.19
CA ASP A 101 9.49 -14.38 -8.37
C ASP A 101 9.71 -13.67 -7.04
N ARG A 102 8.96 -14.06 -6.01
CA ARG A 102 9.08 -13.52 -4.66
C ARG A 102 8.64 -14.53 -3.59
N GLU A 103 9.25 -14.47 -2.43
CA GLU A 103 8.79 -15.20 -1.28
C GLU A 103 7.45 -14.61 -0.77
N VAL A 104 6.53 -15.49 -0.33
CA VAL A 104 5.18 -15.12 0.09
C VAL A 104 4.94 -15.39 1.57
N PRO A 105 4.02 -14.63 2.24
CA PRO A 105 3.78 -14.79 3.70
C PRO A 105 3.10 -16.10 4.08
N VAL A 106 2.24 -16.63 3.22
CA VAL A 106 1.48 -17.86 3.48
C VAL A 106 2.15 -19.02 2.74
N ASP A 107 2.43 -20.10 3.44
CA ASP A 107 3.04 -21.30 2.89
C ASP A 107 2.07 -22.14 2.02
N GLU A 108 2.56 -23.24 1.48
CA GLU A 108 1.79 -24.16 0.63
C GLU A 108 0.63 -24.86 1.37
N ASN A 109 0.69 -24.92 2.71
CA ASN A 109 -0.35 -25.49 3.56
C ASN A 109 -1.38 -24.44 4.01
N GLY A 110 -1.30 -23.21 3.51
CA GLY A 110 -2.18 -22.11 3.87
C GLY A 110 -1.86 -21.50 5.25
N LYS A 111 -0.66 -21.75 5.81
CA LYS A 111 -0.23 -21.20 7.11
C LYS A 111 0.62 -19.95 6.91
N VAL A 112 0.32 -18.92 7.72
CA VAL A 112 1.18 -17.75 7.80
C VAL A 112 2.50 -18.17 8.46
N LYS A 113 3.61 -17.81 7.81
CA LYS A 113 4.95 -18.14 8.32
C LYS A 113 5.19 -17.41 9.65
N PRO A 114 5.69 -18.07 10.70
CA PRO A 114 5.78 -17.47 12.05
C PRO A 114 6.57 -16.16 12.09
N PHE A 115 7.65 -16.05 11.33
CA PHE A 115 8.49 -14.84 11.29
C PHE A 115 7.75 -13.59 10.77
N ILE A 116 6.63 -13.73 10.07
CA ILE A 116 5.77 -12.61 9.64
C ILE A 116 5.19 -11.88 10.84
N PHE A 117 4.66 -12.63 11.83
CA PHE A 117 4.14 -12.06 13.07
C PHE A 117 5.25 -11.40 13.90
N GLU A 118 6.44 -12.03 13.94
CA GLU A 118 7.60 -11.47 14.64
C GLU A 118 8.07 -10.18 13.99
N ALA A 119 8.08 -10.11 12.66
CA ALA A 119 8.43 -8.90 11.92
C ALA A 119 7.44 -7.76 12.20
N GLN A 120 6.12 -8.04 12.17
CA GLN A 120 5.10 -7.06 12.49
C GLN A 120 5.23 -6.57 13.95
N LYS A 121 5.43 -7.48 14.90
CA LYS A 121 5.68 -7.13 16.30
C LYS A 121 6.95 -6.30 16.51
N ARG A 122 7.98 -6.52 15.71
CA ARG A 122 9.21 -5.72 15.69
C ARG A 122 8.99 -4.32 15.15
N GLY A 123 7.88 -4.06 14.47
CA GLY A 123 7.50 -2.76 13.92
C GLY A 123 7.75 -2.62 12.41
N ILE A 124 7.96 -3.72 11.69
CA ILE A 124 7.89 -3.70 10.23
C ILE A 124 6.45 -3.44 9.83
N ILE A 125 6.24 -2.49 8.94
CA ILE A 125 4.93 -2.10 8.43
C ILE A 125 4.59 -2.91 7.18
N PHE A 126 3.46 -3.60 7.22
CA PHE A 126 2.96 -4.37 6.09
C PHE A 126 1.94 -3.54 5.31
N ASP A 127 2.20 -3.33 4.03
CA ASP A 127 1.35 -2.55 3.14
C ASP A 127 0.74 -3.42 2.04
N VAL A 128 -0.54 -3.19 1.74
CA VAL A 128 -1.27 -4.00 0.75
C VAL A 128 -0.74 -3.80 -0.66
N GLY A 129 -0.59 -2.55 -1.12
CA GLY A 129 -0.13 -2.25 -2.46
C GLY A 129 -0.82 -3.09 -3.54
N HIS A 130 -2.16 -3.01 -3.65
CA HIS A 130 -2.95 -3.97 -4.45
C HIS A 130 -2.49 -4.09 -5.90
N GLY A 131 -2.30 -2.96 -6.60
CA GLY A 131 -1.86 -2.88 -7.98
C GLY A 131 -2.62 -3.77 -8.97
N GLY A 132 -1.97 -4.03 -10.10
CA GLY A 132 -2.51 -4.92 -11.15
C GLY A 132 -2.09 -6.38 -11.00
N GLY A 133 -1.04 -6.68 -10.21
CA GLY A 133 -0.44 -8.02 -10.08
C GLY A 133 -0.22 -8.52 -8.65
N ALA A 134 -0.42 -7.68 -7.63
CA ALA A 134 0.12 -7.92 -6.29
C ALA A 134 -0.94 -8.25 -5.20
N PHE A 135 -2.15 -8.61 -5.56
CA PHE A 135 -3.18 -8.96 -4.60
C PHE A 135 -3.90 -10.27 -4.95
N HIS A 136 -3.80 -11.27 -4.08
CA HIS A 136 -4.43 -12.56 -4.27
C HIS A 136 -5.21 -12.98 -3.03
N PHE A 137 -6.46 -13.42 -3.20
CA PHE A 137 -7.25 -13.98 -2.09
C PHE A 137 -6.60 -15.21 -1.47
N ALA A 138 -5.83 -15.98 -2.23
CA ALA A 138 -5.09 -17.12 -1.72
C ALA A 138 -4.02 -16.75 -0.66
N GLN A 139 -3.57 -15.50 -0.63
CA GLN A 139 -2.68 -14.97 0.40
C GLN A 139 -3.45 -14.15 1.44
N ALA A 140 -4.36 -13.27 1.02
CA ALA A 140 -5.03 -12.34 1.91
C ALA A 140 -6.03 -13.04 2.86
N VAL A 141 -6.86 -13.95 2.36
CA VAL A 141 -7.88 -14.62 3.18
C VAL A 141 -7.28 -15.46 4.30
N PRO A 142 -6.35 -16.41 4.04
CA PRO A 142 -5.75 -17.19 5.12
C PRO A 142 -4.91 -16.34 6.09
N SER A 143 -4.28 -15.27 5.61
CA SER A 143 -3.56 -14.32 6.47
C SER A 143 -4.50 -13.67 7.50
N ILE A 144 -5.59 -13.08 7.02
CA ILE A 144 -6.58 -12.41 7.89
C ILE A 144 -7.23 -13.40 8.86
N GLN A 145 -7.61 -14.59 8.40
CA GLN A 145 -8.20 -15.63 9.24
C GLN A 145 -7.27 -16.12 10.36
N GLN A 146 -5.97 -16.01 10.17
CA GLN A 146 -4.97 -16.36 11.20
C GLN A 146 -4.50 -15.16 12.02
N GLY A 147 -5.12 -13.98 11.83
CA GLY A 147 -4.84 -12.77 12.60
C GLY A 147 -3.71 -11.90 12.04
N PHE A 148 -3.11 -12.27 10.91
CA PHE A 148 -2.16 -11.42 10.21
C PHE A 148 -2.89 -10.48 9.25
N VAL A 149 -2.98 -9.21 9.61
CA VAL A 149 -3.61 -8.16 8.82
C VAL A 149 -2.57 -7.09 8.50
N ALA A 150 -2.43 -6.73 7.22
CA ALA A 150 -1.56 -5.63 6.81
C ALA A 150 -1.91 -4.32 7.54
N ASP A 151 -0.91 -3.57 7.95
CA ASP A 151 -1.06 -2.34 8.74
C ASP A 151 -1.68 -1.20 7.94
N VAL A 152 -1.42 -1.18 6.63
CA VAL A 152 -1.87 -0.16 5.68
C VAL A 152 -2.58 -0.82 4.50
N ILE A 153 -3.71 -0.25 4.11
CA ILE A 153 -4.44 -0.62 2.89
C ILE A 153 -4.20 0.47 1.85
N SER A 154 -3.38 0.18 0.86
CA SER A 154 -3.03 1.08 -0.23
C SER A 154 -3.39 0.49 -1.59
N SER A 155 -3.63 1.34 -2.56
CA SER A 155 -4.20 0.93 -3.85
C SER A 155 -3.17 0.52 -4.88
N ASP A 156 -2.01 1.15 -4.91
CA ASP A 156 -1.08 1.07 -6.05
C ASP A 156 -1.84 1.23 -7.39
N LEU A 157 -2.72 2.23 -7.43
CA LEU A 157 -3.57 2.49 -8.59
C LEU A 157 -2.74 3.05 -9.74
N HIS A 158 -2.79 2.36 -10.87
CA HIS A 158 -2.18 2.80 -12.11
C HIS A 158 -3.07 2.40 -13.31
N ILE A 159 -2.76 2.88 -14.49
CA ILE A 159 -3.58 2.67 -15.70
C ILE A 159 -3.85 1.17 -15.98
N GLY A 160 -2.92 0.28 -15.67
CA GLY A 160 -3.09 -1.16 -15.84
C GLY A 160 -3.94 -1.85 -14.76
N SER A 161 -4.17 -1.21 -13.60
CA SER A 161 -4.90 -1.81 -12.48
C SER A 161 -6.34 -1.30 -12.33
N MET A 162 -6.66 -0.10 -12.85
CA MET A 162 -7.96 0.54 -12.66
C MET A 162 -9.14 -0.25 -13.30
N ASN A 163 -8.89 -0.98 -14.36
CA ASN A 163 -9.90 -1.83 -15.01
C ASN A 163 -9.82 -3.31 -14.59
N GLY A 164 -8.85 -3.65 -13.75
CA GLY A 164 -8.67 -4.99 -13.20
C GLY A 164 -9.39 -5.19 -11.86
N GLY A 165 -8.88 -6.10 -11.05
CA GLY A 165 -9.41 -6.39 -9.71
C GLY A 165 -9.32 -5.21 -8.75
N MET A 166 -8.36 -4.29 -8.91
CA MET A 166 -8.18 -3.12 -8.04
C MET A 166 -9.36 -2.15 -8.15
N LYS A 167 -9.69 -1.67 -9.32
CA LYS A 167 -10.72 -0.66 -9.63
C LYS A 167 -10.43 0.69 -8.96
N ASP A 168 -10.87 0.85 -7.72
CA ASP A 168 -10.75 2.05 -6.90
C ASP A 168 -10.60 1.71 -5.42
N MET A 169 -10.36 2.73 -4.59
CA MET A 169 -10.15 2.55 -3.15
C MET A 169 -11.41 2.04 -2.44
N ALA A 170 -12.60 2.48 -2.82
CA ALA A 170 -13.86 2.00 -2.24
C ALA A 170 -14.07 0.49 -2.49
N ASN A 171 -13.73 0.01 -3.69
CA ASN A 171 -13.74 -1.41 -4.02
C ASN A 171 -12.71 -2.19 -3.19
N LEU A 172 -11.51 -1.64 -3.00
CA LEU A 172 -10.47 -2.27 -2.18
C LEU A 172 -10.89 -2.39 -0.72
N LEU A 173 -11.38 -1.32 -0.10
CA LEU A 173 -11.87 -1.36 1.28
C LEU A 173 -13.01 -2.36 1.44
N SER A 174 -13.93 -2.41 0.47
CA SER A 174 -15.05 -3.37 0.46
C SER A 174 -14.56 -4.83 0.39
N LYS A 175 -13.45 -5.12 -0.31
CA LYS A 175 -12.82 -6.45 -0.30
C LYS A 175 -12.37 -6.86 1.09
N PHE A 176 -11.73 -5.93 1.82
CA PHE A 176 -11.27 -6.22 3.17
C PHE A 176 -12.44 -6.40 4.14
N MET A 177 -13.55 -5.68 3.98
CA MET A 177 -14.79 -5.95 4.70
C MET A 177 -15.34 -7.35 4.37
N ALA A 178 -15.35 -7.73 3.10
CA ALA A 178 -15.78 -9.07 2.67
C ALA A 178 -14.88 -10.20 3.20
N MET A 179 -13.64 -9.90 3.58
CA MET A 179 -12.71 -10.82 4.24
C MET A 179 -12.85 -10.82 5.78
N GLY A 180 -13.73 -10.00 6.35
CA GLY A 180 -14.08 -10.01 7.77
C GLY A 180 -13.57 -8.84 8.60
N LEU A 181 -12.92 -7.84 8.01
CA LEU A 181 -12.55 -6.63 8.73
C LEU A 181 -13.78 -5.73 8.96
N SER A 182 -13.80 -5.02 10.07
CA SER A 182 -14.84 -4.02 10.35
C SER A 182 -14.68 -2.78 9.45
N LEU A 183 -15.77 -2.05 9.24
CA LEU A 183 -15.72 -0.77 8.53
C LEU A 183 -14.70 0.19 9.17
N GLN A 184 -14.66 0.26 10.49
CA GLN A 184 -13.73 1.11 11.21
C GLN A 184 -12.27 0.71 10.94
N ASP A 185 -11.94 -0.59 10.96
CA ASP A 185 -10.60 -1.09 10.69
C ASP A 185 -10.12 -0.73 9.27
N VAL A 186 -10.97 -0.94 8.25
CA VAL A 186 -10.56 -0.64 6.88
C VAL A 186 -10.34 0.86 6.66
N ILE A 187 -11.18 1.70 7.27
CA ILE A 187 -11.00 3.16 7.20
C ILE A 187 -9.72 3.59 7.90
N MET A 188 -9.46 3.11 9.11
CA MET A 188 -8.23 3.45 9.84
C MET A 188 -6.98 3.03 9.07
N ARG A 189 -6.98 1.84 8.47
CA ARG A 189 -5.84 1.32 7.68
C ARG A 189 -5.63 2.05 6.35
N ALA A 190 -6.61 2.81 5.89
CA ALA A 190 -6.53 3.59 4.65
C ALA A 190 -6.36 5.11 4.89
N THR A 191 -6.43 5.58 6.14
CA THR A 191 -6.35 7.01 6.48
C THR A 191 -5.32 7.27 7.58
N TRP A 192 -5.67 7.00 8.83
CA TRP A 192 -4.85 7.30 9.99
C TRP A 192 -3.52 6.53 10.01
N ASN A 193 -3.58 5.22 9.73
CA ASN A 193 -2.37 4.40 9.77
C ASN A 193 -1.33 4.85 8.73
N PRO A 194 -1.65 4.97 7.42
CA PRO A 194 -0.67 5.43 6.44
C PRO A 194 -0.15 6.83 6.74
N ALA A 195 -0.99 7.76 7.21
CA ALA A 195 -0.56 9.10 7.59
C ALA A 195 0.49 9.07 8.72
N LYS A 196 0.31 8.22 9.72
CA LYS A 196 1.33 8.02 10.77
C LYS A 196 2.61 7.41 10.23
N VAL A 197 2.51 6.41 9.37
CA VAL A 197 3.67 5.71 8.79
C VAL A 197 4.58 6.66 8.03
N ILE A 198 4.00 7.61 7.30
CA ILE A 198 4.78 8.64 6.57
C ILE A 198 5.08 9.89 7.40
N ASN A 199 4.87 9.84 8.72
CA ASN A 199 5.07 10.97 9.66
C ASN A 199 4.25 12.24 9.32
N ARG A 200 3.05 12.06 8.74
CA ARG A 200 2.11 13.14 8.39
C ARG A 200 0.71 12.88 9.01
N PRO A 201 0.62 12.75 10.37
CA PRO A 201 -0.65 12.40 11.02
C PRO A 201 -1.76 13.44 10.77
N GLU A 202 -1.41 14.69 10.48
CA GLU A 202 -2.37 15.75 10.13
C GLU A 202 -3.17 15.47 8.85
N LEU A 203 -2.68 14.57 7.96
CA LEU A 203 -3.36 14.21 6.72
C LEU A 203 -4.40 13.09 6.90
N GLY A 204 -4.35 12.35 8.01
CA GLY A 204 -5.15 11.15 8.22
C GLY A 204 -6.35 11.31 9.16
N ASN A 205 -6.79 12.52 9.45
CA ASN A 205 -7.85 12.76 10.44
C ASN A 205 -8.78 13.92 10.04
N LEU A 206 -9.94 13.99 10.71
CA LEU A 206 -10.97 15.02 10.50
C LEU A 206 -11.07 15.99 11.68
N SER A 207 -9.97 16.23 12.40
CA SER A 207 -9.93 17.19 13.51
C SER A 207 -10.15 18.62 13.01
N VAL A 208 -10.74 19.45 13.87
CA VAL A 208 -10.90 20.87 13.56
C VAL A 208 -9.52 21.50 13.31
N GLY A 209 -9.37 22.18 12.16
CA GLY A 209 -8.11 22.75 11.70
C GLY A 209 -7.28 21.86 10.77
N SER A 210 -7.62 20.59 10.61
CA SER A 210 -7.00 19.72 9.60
C SER A 210 -7.42 20.12 8.18
N VAL A 211 -6.60 19.76 7.20
CA VAL A 211 -6.95 19.92 5.78
C VAL A 211 -8.23 19.16 5.46
N ALA A 212 -9.19 19.83 4.83
CA ALA A 212 -10.48 19.23 4.50
C ALA A 212 -10.37 18.33 3.24
N ASP A 213 -9.57 17.27 3.33
CA ASP A 213 -9.52 16.16 2.39
C ASP A 213 -10.46 15.08 2.92
N VAL A 214 -11.69 15.04 2.39
CA VAL A 214 -12.78 14.23 2.94
C VAL A 214 -13.39 13.35 1.85
N ALA A 215 -13.54 12.06 2.14
CA ALA A 215 -14.33 11.15 1.32
C ALA A 215 -15.58 10.73 2.09
N VAL A 216 -16.75 10.89 1.46
CA VAL A 216 -18.04 10.45 1.97
C VAL A 216 -18.47 9.22 1.20
N PHE A 217 -18.81 8.16 1.94
CA PHE A 217 -19.24 6.90 1.35
C PHE A 217 -20.66 6.55 1.78
N SER A 218 -21.44 5.96 0.87
CA SER A 218 -22.56 5.14 1.24
C SER A 218 -22.12 3.71 1.48
N LEU A 219 -22.66 3.08 2.53
CA LEU A 219 -22.51 1.66 2.78
C LEU A 219 -23.76 0.94 2.21
N ARG A 220 -23.57 0.25 1.09
CA ARG A 220 -24.63 -0.50 0.43
C ARG A 220 -24.66 -1.94 0.91
N GLU A 221 -25.84 -2.46 1.12
CA GLU A 221 -26.11 -3.86 1.39
C GLU A 221 -26.65 -4.56 0.14
N GLY A 222 -26.26 -5.82 -0.07
CA GLY A 222 -26.68 -6.62 -1.23
C GLY A 222 -25.71 -7.76 -1.52
N ASP A 223 -25.88 -8.39 -2.68
CA ASP A 223 -24.98 -9.43 -3.18
C ASP A 223 -23.90 -8.81 -4.08
N PHE A 224 -22.67 -8.76 -3.59
CA PHE A 224 -21.54 -8.20 -4.32
C PHE A 224 -20.49 -9.26 -4.60
N GLY A 225 -19.74 -9.05 -5.69
CA GLY A 225 -18.59 -9.86 -6.04
C GLY A 225 -17.34 -9.02 -6.20
N PHE A 226 -16.29 -9.41 -5.51
CA PHE A 226 -14.98 -8.76 -5.56
C PHE A 226 -13.98 -9.69 -6.22
N THR A 227 -13.12 -9.18 -7.09
CA THR A 227 -12.13 -9.99 -7.78
C THR A 227 -10.71 -9.62 -7.36
N ASP A 228 -9.84 -10.61 -7.28
CA ASP A 228 -8.40 -10.41 -7.17
C ASP A 228 -7.75 -10.21 -8.56
N VAL A 229 -6.42 -10.11 -8.59
CA VAL A 229 -5.66 -9.91 -9.84
C VAL A 229 -5.67 -11.13 -10.77
N ARG A 230 -6.13 -12.30 -10.30
CA ARG A 230 -6.33 -13.51 -11.09
C ARG A 230 -7.81 -13.74 -11.45
N ALA A 231 -8.65 -12.72 -11.33
CA ALA A 231 -10.09 -12.78 -11.55
C ALA A 231 -10.82 -13.82 -10.66
N ARG A 232 -10.22 -14.22 -9.52
CA ARG A 232 -10.90 -15.05 -8.53
C ARG A 232 -11.89 -14.21 -7.77
N LYS A 233 -13.10 -14.70 -7.57
CA LYS A 233 -14.22 -13.96 -6.98
C LYS A 233 -14.41 -14.31 -5.52
N LEU A 234 -14.46 -13.31 -4.68
CA LEU A 234 -14.97 -13.36 -3.30
C LEU A 234 -16.35 -12.72 -3.25
N LYS A 235 -17.29 -13.36 -2.55
CA LYS A 235 -18.62 -12.79 -2.28
C LYS A 235 -18.58 -11.88 -1.05
N GLY A 236 -19.35 -10.80 -1.08
CA GLY A 236 -19.58 -9.93 0.07
C GLY A 236 -21.00 -9.41 0.09
N THR A 237 -21.46 -9.00 1.26
CA THR A 237 -22.81 -8.48 1.49
C THR A 237 -22.85 -6.98 1.62
N GLN A 238 -21.69 -6.35 1.73
CA GLN A 238 -21.57 -4.90 1.88
C GLN A 238 -20.55 -4.34 0.87
N LYS A 239 -20.83 -3.11 0.40
CA LYS A 239 -19.97 -2.39 -0.54
C LYS A 239 -19.97 -0.90 -0.20
N LEU A 240 -18.78 -0.31 -0.15
CA LEU A 240 -18.62 1.15 -0.10
C LEU A 240 -18.74 1.74 -1.50
N GLU A 241 -19.46 2.83 -1.61
CA GLU A 241 -19.59 3.63 -2.83
C GLU A 241 -19.27 5.09 -2.51
N ALA A 242 -18.35 5.70 -3.26
CA ALA A 242 -17.94 7.08 -3.01
C ALA A 242 -19.03 8.04 -3.50
N GLU A 243 -19.68 8.75 -2.57
CA GLU A 243 -20.74 9.73 -2.85
C GLU A 243 -20.16 11.12 -3.13
N LEU A 244 -19.24 11.56 -2.30
CA LEU A 244 -18.64 12.88 -2.39
C LEU A 244 -17.16 12.82 -2.01
N THR A 245 -16.32 13.57 -2.72
CA THR A 245 -14.93 13.75 -2.34
C THR A 245 -14.58 15.24 -2.34
N LEU A 246 -13.97 15.69 -1.25
CA LEU A 246 -13.43 17.03 -1.11
C LEU A 246 -11.90 16.97 -1.06
N ARG A 247 -11.25 17.92 -1.71
CA ARG A 247 -9.82 18.19 -1.60
C ARG A 247 -9.60 19.64 -1.15
N ALA A 248 -8.98 19.82 -0.01
CA ALA A 248 -8.78 21.13 0.61
C ALA A 248 -10.10 21.94 0.68
N GLY A 249 -11.21 21.27 1.05
CA GLY A 249 -12.53 21.85 1.15
C GLY A 249 -13.27 22.09 -0.17
N ARG A 250 -12.67 21.75 -1.32
CA ARG A 250 -13.31 21.87 -2.63
C ARG A 250 -13.85 20.51 -3.08
N ILE A 251 -15.09 20.48 -3.55
CA ILE A 251 -15.69 19.29 -4.12
C ILE A 251 -14.97 18.95 -5.42
N VAL A 252 -14.43 17.72 -5.51
CA VAL A 252 -13.72 17.20 -6.69
C VAL A 252 -14.43 15.98 -7.29
N TRP A 253 -15.37 15.41 -6.56
CA TRP A 253 -16.25 14.33 -7.00
C TRP A 253 -17.59 14.46 -6.30
N ASP A 254 -18.67 14.34 -7.06
CA ASP A 254 -20.06 14.31 -6.57
C ASP A 254 -20.86 13.34 -7.46
N LEU A 255 -21.09 12.14 -6.95
CA LEU A 255 -21.69 11.04 -7.73
C LEU A 255 -23.14 11.35 -8.13
N ASN A 256 -23.90 11.92 -7.20
CA ASN A 256 -25.34 12.09 -7.33
C ASN A 256 -25.78 13.56 -7.30
N GLY A 257 -24.87 14.51 -7.44
CA GLY A 257 -25.16 15.94 -7.43
C GLY A 257 -25.68 16.46 -6.10
N ILE A 258 -25.30 15.82 -4.97
CA ILE A 258 -25.82 16.18 -3.63
C ILE A 258 -25.40 17.58 -3.19
N ALA A 259 -24.30 18.09 -3.74
CA ALA A 259 -23.81 19.44 -3.48
C ALA A 259 -24.20 20.44 -4.58
N SER A 260 -24.91 20.01 -5.61
CA SER A 260 -25.32 20.86 -6.73
C SER A 260 -26.71 21.41 -6.50
N PRO A 261 -26.99 22.70 -6.86
CA PRO A 261 -28.34 23.22 -6.79
C PRO A 261 -29.22 22.56 -7.86
N LEU A 262 -30.52 22.51 -7.59
CA LEU A 262 -31.49 22.07 -8.59
C LEU A 262 -31.41 22.96 -9.84
N TRP A 263 -31.57 22.40 -11.04
CA TRP A 263 -31.47 23.11 -12.31
C TRP A 263 -32.42 24.33 -12.41
N ASN A 264 -33.48 24.35 -11.63
CA ASN A 264 -34.48 25.42 -11.56
C ASN A 264 -34.39 26.27 -10.29
N ALA A 265 -33.34 26.10 -9.47
CA ALA A 265 -33.06 26.98 -8.34
C ALA A 265 -32.68 28.37 -8.85
N ARG A 266 -33.27 29.42 -8.27
CA ARG A 266 -32.96 30.83 -8.57
C ARG A 266 -31.93 31.37 -7.61
#